data_7bdb61cbcb68196aad309729c18ec97e
#
_entry.id   7bdb61cbcb68196aad309729c18ec97e
#
_cell.length_a   1.000
_cell.length_b   1.000
_cell.length_c   1.000
_cell.angle_alpha   90.00
_cell.angle_beta   90.00
_cell.angle_gamma   90.00
#
_symmetry.space_group_name_H-M   'P 1'
#
loop_
_entity.id
_entity.type
_entity.pdbx_description
1 polymer ?
#
loop_
_entity_poly.entity_id
_entity_poly.type
_entity_poly.pdbx_seq_one_letter_code
_entity_poly.pdbx_strand_id
1 'polypeptide(L)'
;DFTLPSPEERAERRRALEEELRAAGMDVPESKAAIAEVEETRQAEIQAAESERLAEIEAAREQEVLEAKEAAQRAMAELQARLEREGAQSSDVQISLMWNNYNDLDLHVVCPSGERIHGGNKKSACGGELDVDANVRAETRKPVENVFWEEGKAPAGTYQVYVHHYKKHDKRRSKDPTKFQVIVTPGGEPLEYNGELTHGDPILLVAEFNLPSPEEREARKREIEAEIEATSRRLDGNSAPDESAPEPEPESELELETKAVEDEANEEVSEPAEDDLPSAPDLDALSEE
;
A
#
# COMPACT_ATOMS: atom_id res chain seq x y z
N ASP A 1 16.52 -16.79 13.07
CA ASP A 1 15.86 -18.05 13.49
C ASP A 1 16.38 -18.45 14.85
N PHE A 2 15.56 -18.25 15.87
CA PHE A 2 15.88 -18.65 17.24
C PHE A 2 15.23 -20.02 17.48
N THR A 3 16.02 -21.08 17.29
CA THR A 3 15.55 -22.44 17.58
C THR A 3 15.84 -22.71 19.05
N LEU A 4 14.81 -22.94 19.82
CA LEU A 4 14.98 -23.39 21.22
C LEU A 4 15.71 -24.75 21.25
N PRO A 5 16.73 -24.92 22.10
CA PRO A 5 17.45 -26.18 22.20
C PRO A 5 16.52 -27.32 22.60
N SER A 6 16.75 -28.50 22.00
CA SER A 6 15.95 -29.70 22.31
C SER A 6 16.02 -30.08 23.80
N PRO A 7 15.05 -30.87 24.29
CA PRO A 7 15.10 -31.36 25.68
C PRO A 7 16.40 -32.10 26.02
N GLU A 8 16.98 -32.80 25.03
CA GLU A 8 18.23 -33.53 25.21
C GLU A 8 19.44 -32.58 25.31
N GLU A 9 19.54 -31.58 24.45
CA GLU A 9 20.59 -30.55 24.51
C GLU A 9 20.50 -29.72 25.81
N ARG A 10 19.29 -29.49 26.32
CA ARG A 10 19.10 -28.83 27.61
C ARG A 10 19.60 -29.70 28.78
N ALA A 11 19.37 -31.01 28.70
CA ALA A 11 19.83 -31.96 29.72
C ALA A 11 21.37 -32.11 29.71
N GLU A 12 21.99 -32.11 28.53
CA GLU A 12 23.48 -32.16 28.42
C GLU A 12 24.11 -30.88 28.92
N ARG A 13 23.60 -29.70 28.58
CA ARG A 13 24.10 -28.43 29.13
C ARG A 13 23.96 -28.34 30.65
N ARG A 14 22.89 -28.89 31.20
CA ARG A 14 22.68 -28.95 32.65
C ARG A 14 23.78 -29.81 33.34
N ARG A 15 24.04 -31.00 32.80
CA ARG A 15 25.09 -31.90 33.33
C ARG A 15 26.46 -31.25 33.27
N ALA A 16 26.78 -30.59 32.13
CA ALA A 16 28.06 -29.91 31.98
C ALA A 16 28.23 -28.75 33.00
N LEU A 17 27.17 -27.98 33.24
CA LEU A 17 27.18 -26.90 34.24
C LEU A 17 27.27 -27.41 35.67
N GLU A 18 26.58 -28.51 35.99
CA GLU A 18 26.68 -29.16 37.31
C GLU A 18 28.10 -29.68 37.59
N GLU A 19 28.76 -30.22 36.55
CA GLU A 19 30.16 -30.71 36.65
C GLU A 19 31.13 -29.54 36.81
N GLU A 20 30.94 -28.45 36.11
CA GLU A 20 31.75 -27.24 36.23
C GLU A 20 31.60 -26.57 37.60
N LEU A 21 30.37 -26.48 38.13
CA LEU A 21 30.12 -25.96 39.47
C LEU A 21 30.73 -26.85 40.59
N ARG A 22 30.66 -28.18 40.43
CA ARG A 22 31.36 -29.11 41.37
C ARG A 22 32.86 -28.96 41.30
N ALA A 23 33.43 -28.81 40.13
CA ALA A 23 34.86 -28.58 39.93
C ALA A 23 35.33 -27.25 40.56
N ALA A 24 34.45 -26.24 40.55
CA ALA A 24 34.68 -24.94 41.18
C ALA A 24 34.45 -24.92 42.70
N GLY A 25 34.09 -26.08 43.34
CA GLY A 25 33.81 -26.19 44.75
C GLY A 25 32.56 -25.46 45.24
N MET A 26 31.63 -25.20 44.31
CA MET A 26 30.33 -24.62 44.63
C MET A 26 29.33 -25.73 44.95
N ASP A 27 28.48 -25.53 45.98
CA ASP A 27 27.35 -26.41 46.25
C ASP A 27 26.34 -26.34 45.10
N VAL A 28 26.18 -27.45 44.39
CA VAL A 28 25.15 -27.61 43.40
C VAL A 28 23.83 -27.85 44.13
N PRO A 29 22.79 -27.04 43.94
CA PRO A 29 21.54 -27.28 44.63
C PRO A 29 20.95 -28.64 44.19
N GLU A 30 20.98 -29.60 45.12
CA GLU A 30 20.54 -30.99 44.89
C GLU A 30 19.02 -31.11 44.74
N SER A 31 18.24 -30.06 44.99
CA SER A 31 16.80 -30.14 44.92
C SER A 31 16.31 -29.79 43.48
N LYS A 32 15.55 -30.72 42.89
CA LYS A 32 14.82 -30.47 41.63
C LYS A 32 13.96 -29.19 41.68
N ALA A 33 13.51 -28.78 42.84
CA ALA A 33 12.71 -27.59 43.06
C ALA A 33 13.51 -26.30 42.82
N ALA A 34 14.75 -26.20 43.27
CA ALA A 34 15.58 -25.00 43.06
C ALA A 34 15.95 -24.83 41.57
N ILE A 35 16.19 -25.94 40.87
CA ILE A 35 16.45 -25.90 39.40
C ILE A 35 15.21 -25.49 38.64
N ALA A 36 14.01 -25.97 39.02
CA ALA A 36 12.75 -25.60 38.40
C ALA A 36 12.44 -24.11 38.59
N GLU A 37 12.69 -23.55 39.78
CA GLU A 37 12.49 -22.15 40.11
C GLU A 37 13.40 -21.22 39.26
N VAL A 38 14.66 -21.60 39.05
CA VAL A 38 15.60 -20.86 38.22
C VAL A 38 15.19 -20.93 36.74
N GLU A 39 14.72 -22.08 36.24
CA GLU A 39 14.22 -22.24 34.87
C GLU A 39 12.94 -21.43 34.64
N GLU A 40 12.02 -21.39 35.60
CA GLU A 40 10.78 -20.62 35.55
C GLU A 40 11.07 -19.10 35.53
N THR A 41 11.96 -18.64 36.40
CA THR A 41 12.39 -17.24 36.44
C THR A 41 13.03 -16.83 35.14
N ARG A 42 13.91 -17.67 34.58
CA ARG A 42 14.55 -17.38 33.28
C ARG A 42 13.54 -17.37 32.11
N GLN A 43 12.58 -18.28 32.14
CA GLN A 43 11.52 -18.29 31.11
C GLN A 43 10.64 -17.04 31.21
N ALA A 44 10.31 -16.59 32.41
CA ALA A 44 9.57 -15.36 32.64
C ALA A 44 10.34 -14.12 32.13
N GLU A 45 11.67 -14.06 32.40
CA GLU A 45 12.52 -12.98 31.87
C GLU A 45 12.59 -12.97 30.34
N ILE A 46 12.71 -14.14 29.71
CA ILE A 46 12.70 -14.27 28.23
C ILE A 46 11.35 -13.81 27.66
N GLN A 47 10.25 -14.25 28.27
CA GLN A 47 8.91 -13.84 27.81
C GLN A 47 8.68 -12.34 28.01
N ALA A 48 9.14 -11.77 29.10
CA ALA A 48 9.06 -10.34 29.37
C ALA A 48 9.85 -9.53 28.31
N ALA A 49 11.09 -9.93 28.05
CA ALA A 49 11.93 -9.28 27.04
C ALA A 49 11.36 -9.43 25.61
N GLU A 50 10.75 -10.55 25.28
CA GLU A 50 10.09 -10.78 24.00
C GLU A 50 8.83 -9.93 23.86
N SER A 51 8.01 -9.83 24.91
CA SER A 51 6.81 -8.98 24.93
C SER A 51 7.16 -7.49 24.83
N GLU A 52 8.22 -7.03 25.50
CA GLU A 52 8.72 -5.66 25.42
C GLU A 52 9.18 -5.34 23.97
N ARG A 53 9.94 -6.25 23.37
CA ARG A 53 10.40 -6.10 21.98
C ARG A 53 9.23 -6.06 20.97
N LEU A 54 8.21 -6.88 21.17
CA LEU A 54 7.02 -6.86 20.31
C LEU A 54 6.26 -5.55 20.47
N ALA A 55 6.12 -5.05 21.70
CA ALA A 55 5.48 -3.75 21.95
C ALA A 55 6.25 -2.58 21.32
N GLU A 56 7.58 -2.61 21.36
CA GLU A 56 8.43 -1.60 20.69
C GLU A 56 8.24 -1.62 19.16
N ILE A 57 8.19 -2.82 18.57
CA ILE A 57 7.96 -2.98 17.12
C ILE A 57 6.56 -2.47 16.73
N GLU A 58 5.55 -2.78 17.52
CA GLU A 58 4.18 -2.33 17.28
C GLU A 58 4.06 -0.81 17.40
N ALA A 59 4.64 -0.22 18.45
CA ALA A 59 4.68 1.24 18.63
C ALA A 59 5.43 1.95 17.48
N ALA A 60 6.56 1.40 17.03
CA ALA A 60 7.30 1.94 15.89
C ALA A 60 6.48 1.89 14.59
N ARG A 61 5.74 0.80 14.37
CA ARG A 61 4.84 0.65 13.23
C ARG A 61 3.67 1.62 13.26
N GLU A 62 3.06 1.80 14.43
CA GLU A 62 1.97 2.78 14.61
C GLU A 62 2.46 4.20 14.33
N GLN A 63 3.65 4.54 14.81
CA GLN A 63 4.24 5.84 14.54
C GLN A 63 4.53 6.04 13.05
N GLU A 64 5.08 5.04 12.36
CA GLU A 64 5.33 5.10 10.91
C GLU A 64 4.01 5.33 10.12
N VAL A 65 2.94 4.63 10.49
CA VAL A 65 1.62 4.79 9.89
C VAL A 65 1.07 6.20 10.12
N LEU A 66 1.23 6.74 11.32
CA LEU A 66 0.79 8.10 11.65
C LEU A 66 1.56 9.15 10.84
N GLU A 67 2.90 9.02 10.78
CA GLU A 67 3.75 9.93 10.00
C GLU A 67 3.42 9.88 8.50
N ALA A 68 3.17 8.68 7.95
CA ALA A 68 2.76 8.50 6.57
C ALA A 68 1.40 9.17 6.30
N LYS A 69 0.43 9.02 7.21
CA LYS A 69 -0.88 9.67 7.12
C LYS A 69 -0.78 11.19 7.15
N GLU A 70 0.03 11.75 8.04
CA GLU A 70 0.25 13.19 8.10
C GLU A 70 0.98 13.71 6.85
N ALA A 71 1.92 12.95 6.30
CA ALA A 71 2.60 13.30 5.06
C ALA A 71 1.63 13.32 3.88
N ALA A 72 0.75 12.32 3.77
CA ALA A 72 -0.28 12.27 2.74
C ALA A 72 -1.28 13.44 2.86
N GLN A 73 -1.71 13.77 4.08
CA GLN A 73 -2.59 14.93 4.30
C GLN A 73 -1.92 16.25 3.89
N ARG A 74 -0.63 16.42 4.20
CA ARG A 74 0.14 17.61 3.78
C ARG A 74 0.27 17.69 2.26
N ALA A 75 0.53 16.57 1.60
CA ALA A 75 0.61 16.49 0.14
C ALA A 75 -0.72 16.88 -0.51
N MET A 76 -1.84 16.34 -0.01
CA MET A 76 -3.17 16.67 -0.49
C MET A 76 -3.52 18.15 -0.29
N ALA A 77 -3.20 18.72 0.86
CA ALA A 77 -3.42 20.15 1.13
C ALA A 77 -2.57 21.04 0.21
N GLU A 78 -1.31 20.66 -0.06
CA GLU A 78 -0.46 21.38 -0.99
C GLU A 78 -0.97 21.28 -2.43
N LEU A 79 -1.42 20.09 -2.86
CA LEU A 79 -2.04 19.89 -4.17
C LEU A 79 -3.26 20.79 -4.32
N GLN A 80 -4.19 20.73 -3.37
CA GLN A 80 -5.41 21.52 -3.40
C GLN A 80 -5.11 23.02 -3.51
N ALA A 81 -4.17 23.53 -2.72
CA ALA A 81 -3.75 24.93 -2.80
C ALA A 81 -3.16 25.32 -4.16
N ARG A 82 -2.47 24.39 -4.84
CA ARG A 82 -1.95 24.63 -6.20
C ARG A 82 -3.07 24.63 -7.23
N LEU A 83 -3.98 23.67 -7.16
CA LEU A 83 -5.13 23.56 -8.06
C LEU A 83 -6.05 24.78 -7.94
N GLU A 84 -6.36 25.22 -6.73
CA GLU A 84 -7.15 26.44 -6.49
C GLU A 84 -6.47 27.69 -7.08
N ARG A 85 -5.17 27.82 -6.91
CA ARG A 85 -4.40 28.94 -7.49
C ARG A 85 -4.49 29.00 -9.01
N GLU A 86 -4.46 27.85 -9.67
CA GLU A 86 -4.53 27.76 -11.14
C GLU A 86 -5.98 27.71 -11.67
N GLY A 87 -6.98 27.64 -10.78
CA GLY A 87 -8.39 27.52 -11.16
C GLY A 87 -8.75 26.16 -11.74
N ALA A 88 -8.01 25.14 -11.38
CA ALA A 88 -8.23 23.75 -11.82
C ALA A 88 -9.60 23.22 -11.39
N GLN A 89 -10.16 22.33 -12.21
CA GLN A 89 -11.36 21.59 -11.84
C GLN A 89 -11.02 20.44 -10.89
N SER A 90 -11.93 20.16 -9.96
CA SER A 90 -11.87 19.01 -9.08
C SER A 90 -13.00 18.04 -9.40
N SER A 91 -12.71 16.74 -9.34
CA SER A 91 -13.68 15.69 -9.68
C SER A 91 -13.38 14.41 -8.88
N ASP A 92 -14.32 13.46 -8.98
CA ASP A 92 -14.18 12.12 -8.41
C ASP A 92 -13.04 11.31 -9.07
N VAL A 93 -12.77 11.56 -10.36
CA VAL A 93 -11.61 10.98 -11.05
C VAL A 93 -10.70 12.10 -11.53
N GLN A 94 -9.52 12.17 -10.93
CA GLN A 94 -8.55 13.22 -11.13
C GLN A 94 -7.13 12.68 -11.01
N ILE A 95 -6.24 13.19 -11.85
CA ILE A 95 -4.80 12.85 -11.83
C ILE A 95 -4.03 14.15 -11.88
N SER A 96 -3.22 14.38 -10.86
CA SER A 96 -2.47 15.63 -10.72
C SER A 96 -0.99 15.33 -10.54
N LEU A 97 -0.15 16.08 -11.26
CA LEU A 97 1.31 16.06 -11.16
C LEU A 97 1.77 17.36 -10.53
N MET A 98 2.64 17.30 -9.53
CA MET A 98 3.26 18.49 -8.93
C MET A 98 4.76 18.31 -8.70
N TRP A 99 5.51 19.42 -8.80
CA TRP A 99 6.95 19.46 -8.54
C TRP A 99 7.37 20.81 -7.96
N ASN A 100 8.67 20.96 -7.59
CA ASN A 100 9.14 22.11 -6.81
C ASN A 100 10.31 22.85 -7.46
N ASN A 101 10.29 23.02 -8.78
CA ASN A 101 11.25 23.85 -9.51
C ASN A 101 10.62 24.47 -10.77
N TYR A 102 11.41 25.13 -11.60
CA TYR A 102 10.94 25.80 -12.82
C TYR A 102 10.97 24.90 -14.07
N ASN A 103 11.42 23.64 -13.96
CA ASN A 103 11.45 22.75 -15.10
C ASN A 103 10.05 22.45 -15.59
N ASP A 104 9.96 21.99 -16.82
CA ASP A 104 8.75 21.61 -17.50
C ASP A 104 8.60 20.08 -17.46
N LEU A 105 7.66 19.60 -16.69
CA LEU A 105 7.29 18.20 -16.62
C LEU A 105 5.88 18.05 -17.17
N ASP A 106 5.71 17.15 -18.13
CA ASP A 106 4.41 16.85 -18.74
C ASP A 106 3.75 15.63 -18.11
N LEU A 107 2.47 15.77 -17.81
CA LEU A 107 1.59 14.68 -17.43
C LEU A 107 0.97 14.06 -18.67
N HIS A 108 1.08 12.76 -18.84
CA HIS A 108 0.40 12.01 -19.87
C HIS A 108 -0.52 10.97 -19.25
N VAL A 109 -1.76 10.89 -19.69
CA VAL A 109 -2.73 9.91 -19.24
C VAL A 109 -3.28 9.14 -20.41
N VAL A 110 -3.08 7.82 -20.42
CA VAL A 110 -3.69 6.92 -21.41
C VAL A 110 -5.00 6.40 -20.86
N CYS A 111 -6.09 6.66 -21.58
CA CYS A 111 -7.45 6.22 -21.24
C CYS A 111 -7.65 4.73 -21.58
N PRO A 112 -8.71 4.07 -21.07
CA PRO A 112 -9.07 2.71 -21.46
C PRO A 112 -9.31 2.52 -22.97
N SER A 113 -9.64 3.61 -23.69
CA SER A 113 -9.76 3.62 -25.16
C SER A 113 -8.41 3.54 -25.90
N GLY A 114 -7.28 3.69 -25.18
CA GLY A 114 -5.96 3.86 -25.76
C GLY A 114 -5.62 5.31 -26.16
N GLU A 115 -6.56 6.24 -26.05
CA GLU A 115 -6.31 7.66 -26.31
C GLU A 115 -5.45 8.26 -25.20
N ARG A 116 -4.48 9.09 -25.57
CA ARG A 116 -3.56 9.75 -24.64
C ARG A 116 -3.93 11.24 -24.52
N ILE A 117 -4.10 11.67 -23.25
CA ILE A 117 -4.26 13.07 -22.86
C ILE A 117 -2.87 13.61 -22.49
N HIS A 118 -2.49 14.75 -23.05
CA HIS A 118 -1.22 15.43 -22.80
C HIS A 118 -1.27 16.87 -23.35
N GLY A 119 -0.22 17.66 -23.20
CA GLY A 119 -0.16 19.08 -23.68
C GLY A 119 -0.56 19.29 -25.14
N GLY A 120 -0.26 18.34 -26.04
CA GLY A 120 -0.68 18.37 -27.46
C GLY A 120 -2.10 17.87 -27.75
N ASN A 121 -2.69 17.09 -26.84
CA ASN A 121 -4.06 16.57 -26.93
C ASN A 121 -4.76 16.71 -25.58
N LYS A 122 -5.21 17.93 -25.27
CA LYS A 122 -5.71 18.28 -23.94
C LYS A 122 -7.10 17.73 -23.63
N LYS A 123 -7.88 17.34 -24.65
CA LYS A 123 -9.25 16.80 -24.48
C LYS A 123 -9.36 15.50 -25.23
N SER A 124 -9.80 14.46 -24.55
CA SER A 124 -10.05 13.16 -25.16
C SER A 124 -11.52 12.93 -25.45
N ALA A 125 -11.78 12.05 -26.41
CA ALA A 125 -13.14 11.61 -26.73
C ALA A 125 -13.82 10.91 -25.55
N CYS A 126 -13.06 10.39 -24.60
CA CYS A 126 -13.58 9.76 -23.39
C CYS A 126 -13.98 10.78 -22.29
N GLY A 127 -13.90 12.09 -22.57
CA GLY A 127 -14.32 13.16 -21.65
C GLY A 127 -13.24 13.65 -20.69
N GLY A 128 -12.03 13.08 -20.75
CA GLY A 128 -10.90 13.56 -19.93
C GLY A 128 -10.31 14.85 -20.50
N GLU A 129 -9.89 15.76 -19.63
CA GLU A 129 -9.33 17.06 -19.99
C GLU A 129 -8.09 17.40 -19.12
N LEU A 130 -6.99 17.79 -19.78
CA LEU A 130 -5.85 18.47 -19.15
C LEU A 130 -6.21 19.97 -19.07
N ASP A 131 -6.70 20.40 -17.92
CA ASP A 131 -7.16 21.77 -17.70
C ASP A 131 -6.07 22.71 -17.20
N VAL A 132 -5.03 22.16 -16.52
CA VAL A 132 -3.86 22.88 -16.10
C VAL A 132 -2.61 22.23 -16.68
N ASP A 133 -1.77 23.05 -17.35
CA ASP A 133 -0.52 22.68 -18.01
C ASP A 133 0.50 23.77 -17.69
N ALA A 134 1.38 23.50 -16.74
CA ALA A 134 2.23 24.49 -16.10
C ALA A 134 3.69 24.42 -16.57
N ASN A 135 4.36 25.59 -16.58
CA ASN A 135 5.79 25.73 -16.85
C ASN A 135 6.26 25.43 -18.28
N VAL A 136 5.38 25.37 -19.26
CA VAL A 136 5.75 25.51 -20.69
C VAL A 136 6.70 26.70 -20.85
N ARG A 137 6.44 27.77 -20.07
CA ARG A 137 7.38 28.86 -19.78
C ARG A 137 7.65 28.86 -18.27
N ALA A 138 8.90 28.97 -17.86
CA ALA A 138 9.32 28.89 -16.44
C ALA A 138 8.65 29.99 -15.55
N GLU A 139 7.38 29.81 -15.21
CA GLU A 139 6.53 30.80 -14.53
C GLU A 139 6.53 30.63 -13.02
N THR A 140 6.43 29.39 -12.53
CA THR A 140 6.30 29.11 -11.11
C THR A 140 7.29 28.05 -10.63
N ARG A 141 7.63 28.11 -9.33
CA ARG A 141 8.43 27.10 -8.64
C ARG A 141 7.59 25.99 -8.00
N LYS A 142 6.28 26.16 -8.01
CA LYS A 142 5.32 25.20 -7.47
C LYS A 142 4.27 24.89 -8.55
N PRO A 143 4.71 24.35 -9.69
CA PRO A 143 3.80 24.01 -10.76
C PRO A 143 2.92 22.84 -10.39
N VAL A 144 1.81 22.71 -11.11
CA VAL A 144 0.89 21.59 -11.11
C VAL A 144 0.35 21.38 -12.50
N GLU A 145 0.17 20.13 -12.90
CA GLU A 145 -0.65 19.75 -14.04
C GLU A 145 -1.82 18.92 -13.58
N ASN A 146 -2.94 19.01 -14.26
CA ASN A 146 -4.16 18.37 -13.82
C ASN A 146 -4.98 17.83 -14.99
N VAL A 147 -5.30 16.54 -14.88
CA VAL A 147 -6.25 15.86 -15.77
C VAL A 147 -7.44 15.44 -14.94
N PHE A 148 -8.65 15.77 -15.40
CA PHE A 148 -9.88 15.42 -14.72
C PHE A 148 -10.95 14.92 -15.69
N TRP A 149 -11.97 14.28 -15.17
CA TRP A 149 -13.23 13.98 -15.87
C TRP A 149 -14.37 14.63 -15.10
N GLU A 150 -15.42 15.04 -15.79
CA GLU A 150 -16.65 15.45 -15.10
C GLU A 150 -17.13 14.31 -14.18
N GLU A 151 -17.74 14.66 -13.08
CA GLU A 151 -18.19 13.69 -12.06
C GLU A 151 -19.03 12.56 -12.68
N GLY A 152 -18.62 11.32 -12.41
CA GLY A 152 -19.26 10.11 -12.92
C GLY A 152 -19.05 9.83 -14.42
N LYS A 153 -18.28 10.67 -15.15
CA LYS A 153 -18.08 10.51 -16.61
C LYS A 153 -16.85 9.71 -16.99
N ALA A 154 -15.92 9.50 -16.09
CA ALA A 154 -14.72 8.73 -16.38
C ALA A 154 -15.08 7.28 -16.77
N PRO A 155 -14.64 6.79 -17.94
CA PRO A 155 -14.90 5.42 -18.40
C PRO A 155 -14.27 4.38 -17.46
N ALA A 156 -14.94 3.27 -17.27
CA ALA A 156 -14.36 2.11 -16.60
C ALA A 156 -13.23 1.50 -17.42
N GLY A 157 -12.23 0.91 -16.74
CA GLY A 157 -11.12 0.23 -17.36
C GLY A 157 -9.76 0.72 -16.89
N THR A 158 -8.71 0.27 -17.58
CA THR A 158 -7.32 0.52 -17.17
C THR A 158 -6.84 1.87 -17.70
N TYR A 159 -6.25 2.64 -16.79
CA TYR A 159 -5.57 3.91 -17.05
C TYR A 159 -4.10 3.76 -16.80
N GLN A 160 -3.29 4.42 -17.62
CA GLN A 160 -1.84 4.50 -17.42
C GLN A 160 -1.42 5.96 -17.31
N VAL A 161 -0.58 6.25 -16.33
CA VAL A 161 -0.11 7.61 -16.02
C VAL A 161 1.39 7.67 -16.22
N TYR A 162 1.81 8.58 -17.07
CA TYR A 162 3.21 8.79 -17.38
C TYR A 162 3.63 10.22 -17.04
N VAL A 163 4.91 10.39 -16.74
CA VAL A 163 5.55 11.70 -16.56
C VAL A 163 6.74 11.80 -17.49
N HIS A 164 6.87 12.92 -18.13
CA HIS A 164 7.98 13.28 -19.02
C HIS A 164 8.69 14.54 -18.54
N HIS A 165 10.01 14.54 -18.50
CA HIS A 165 10.78 15.77 -18.25
C HIS A 165 11.05 16.44 -19.59
N TYR A 166 10.04 17.19 -20.08
CA TYR A 166 10.06 17.77 -21.42
C TYR A 166 11.17 18.80 -21.58
N LYS A 167 11.32 19.71 -20.59
CA LYS A 167 12.29 20.80 -20.70
C LYS A 167 12.94 21.20 -19.37
N LYS A 168 14.26 21.28 -19.41
CA LYS A 168 15.03 21.93 -18.35
C LYS A 168 15.18 23.41 -18.66
N HIS A 169 14.62 24.28 -17.82
CA HIS A 169 14.77 25.72 -17.97
C HIS A 169 16.05 26.27 -17.32
N ASP A 170 16.67 27.27 -17.95
CA ASP A 170 17.84 27.96 -17.44
C ASP A 170 17.51 28.97 -16.33
N LYS A 171 16.93 28.47 -15.24
CA LYS A 171 16.66 29.26 -14.05
C LYS A 171 17.54 28.78 -12.89
N ARG A 172 17.99 29.71 -12.06
CA ARG A 172 18.87 29.37 -10.90
C ARG A 172 18.38 28.24 -10.01
N ARG A 173 17.08 27.93 -10.02
CA ARG A 173 16.46 26.91 -9.19
C ARG A 173 15.82 25.76 -10.00
N SER A 174 16.12 25.67 -11.29
CA SER A 174 15.83 24.50 -12.12
C SER A 174 16.89 23.44 -11.82
N LYS A 175 16.61 22.60 -10.83
CA LYS A 175 17.48 21.49 -10.45
C LYS A 175 17.18 20.28 -11.34
N ASP A 176 18.19 19.49 -11.59
CA ASP A 176 18.12 18.25 -12.32
C ASP A 176 18.93 17.20 -11.53
N PRO A 177 18.37 16.06 -11.17
CA PRO A 177 17.02 15.61 -11.47
C PRO A 177 15.90 16.42 -10.81
N THR A 178 14.70 16.38 -11.42
CA THR A 178 13.48 16.97 -10.88
C THR A 178 12.69 15.90 -10.13
N LYS A 179 12.48 16.14 -8.84
CA LYS A 179 11.57 15.33 -8.03
C LYS A 179 10.14 15.78 -8.28
N PHE A 180 9.25 14.81 -8.42
CA PHE A 180 7.84 15.05 -8.65
C PHE A 180 6.96 14.13 -7.78
N GLN A 181 5.70 14.49 -7.68
CA GLN A 181 4.67 13.72 -7.03
C GLN A 181 3.44 13.67 -7.94
N VAL A 182 2.90 12.47 -8.14
CA VAL A 182 1.63 12.24 -8.83
C VAL A 182 0.61 11.79 -7.80
N ILE A 183 -0.56 12.42 -7.81
CA ILE A 183 -1.70 12.01 -7.00
C ILE A 183 -2.81 11.60 -7.94
N VAL A 184 -3.29 10.36 -7.78
CA VAL A 184 -4.38 9.77 -8.55
C VAL A 184 -5.58 9.60 -7.63
N THR A 185 -6.70 10.21 -7.96
CA THR A 185 -7.99 10.03 -7.28
C THR A 185 -8.91 9.20 -8.17
N PRO A 186 -9.04 7.88 -7.97
CA PRO A 186 -9.80 7.00 -8.86
C PRO A 186 -11.25 6.80 -8.38
N GLY A 187 -11.93 7.86 -8.00
CA GLY A 187 -13.29 7.78 -7.44
C GLY A 187 -13.36 7.28 -6.00
N GLY A 188 -12.26 7.34 -5.27
CA GLY A 188 -12.14 6.90 -3.88
C GLY A 188 -10.94 7.53 -3.18
N GLU A 189 -10.25 6.75 -2.36
CA GLU A 189 -9.06 7.24 -1.68
C GLU A 189 -7.95 7.60 -2.69
N PRO A 190 -7.26 8.74 -2.48
CA PRO A 190 -6.17 9.16 -3.35
C PRO A 190 -4.95 8.25 -3.17
N LEU A 191 -4.31 7.94 -4.29
CA LEU A 191 -3.06 7.19 -4.37
C LEU A 191 -1.92 8.15 -4.71
N GLU A 192 -0.83 8.07 -3.95
CA GLU A 192 0.33 8.94 -4.10
C GLU A 192 1.52 8.17 -4.68
N TYR A 193 2.16 8.76 -5.70
CA TYR A 193 3.36 8.23 -6.33
C TYR A 193 4.44 9.30 -6.36
N ASN A 194 5.62 8.95 -5.89
CA ASN A 194 6.77 9.84 -5.87
C ASN A 194 7.84 9.35 -6.84
N GLY A 195 8.48 10.27 -7.54
CA GLY A 195 9.55 9.94 -8.48
C GLY A 195 10.50 11.08 -8.72
N GLU A 196 11.51 10.80 -9.54
CA GLU A 196 12.44 11.81 -10.05
C GLU A 196 12.82 11.48 -11.50
N LEU A 197 13.03 12.51 -12.31
CA LEU A 197 13.44 12.42 -13.71
C LEU A 197 14.53 13.42 -14.02
N THR A 198 15.54 12.96 -14.77
CA THR A 198 16.57 13.81 -15.38
C THR A 198 16.10 14.24 -16.77
N HIS A 199 16.43 15.46 -17.18
CA HIS A 199 16.14 15.90 -18.54
C HIS A 199 16.84 15.01 -19.57
N GLY A 200 16.07 14.46 -20.50
CA GLY A 200 16.54 13.50 -21.49
C GLY A 200 16.29 12.03 -21.12
N ASP A 201 15.77 11.77 -19.91
CA ASP A 201 15.28 10.44 -19.59
C ASP A 201 14.03 10.10 -20.45
N PRO A 202 13.81 8.82 -20.76
CA PRO A 202 12.59 8.40 -21.42
C PRO A 202 11.36 8.70 -20.56
N ILE A 203 10.20 8.82 -21.21
CA ILE A 203 8.92 8.96 -20.50
C ILE A 203 8.71 7.81 -19.51
N LEU A 204 8.37 8.13 -18.27
CA LEU A 204 8.27 7.17 -17.17
C LEU A 204 6.80 6.79 -16.91
N LEU A 205 6.48 5.50 -16.95
CA LEU A 205 5.22 5.00 -16.40
C LEU A 205 5.29 5.08 -14.87
N VAL A 206 4.42 5.90 -14.28
CA VAL A 206 4.38 6.14 -12.83
C VAL A 206 3.30 5.33 -12.15
N ALA A 207 2.14 5.21 -12.78
CA ALA A 207 1.00 4.50 -12.21
C ALA A 207 0.18 3.81 -13.31
N GLU A 208 -0.35 2.64 -12.94
CA GLU A 208 -1.41 1.96 -13.69
C GLU A 208 -2.52 1.61 -12.69
N PHE A 209 -3.76 1.93 -13.02
CA PHE A 209 -4.89 1.62 -12.17
C PHE A 209 -6.12 1.25 -13.01
N ASN A 210 -6.97 0.39 -12.44
CA ASN A 210 -8.24 0.04 -13.04
C ASN A 210 -9.37 0.80 -12.34
N LEU A 211 -10.13 1.57 -13.10
CA LEU A 211 -11.32 2.26 -12.62
C LEU A 211 -12.52 1.33 -12.75
N PRO A 212 -13.19 0.96 -11.63
CA PRO A 212 -14.42 0.18 -11.70
C PRO A 212 -15.53 0.91 -12.45
N SER A 213 -16.50 0.17 -12.95
CA SER A 213 -17.68 0.75 -13.60
C SER A 213 -18.44 1.68 -12.64
N PRO A 214 -19.22 2.65 -13.14
CA PRO A 214 -20.04 3.51 -12.28
C PRO A 214 -20.97 2.70 -11.37
N GLU A 215 -21.52 1.59 -11.87
CA GLU A 215 -22.38 0.68 -11.12
C GLU A 215 -21.65 0.00 -9.98
N GLU A 216 -20.43 -0.49 -10.22
CA GLU A 216 -19.56 -1.09 -9.19
C GLU A 216 -19.12 -0.06 -8.14
N ARG A 217 -18.78 1.15 -8.57
CA ARG A 217 -18.43 2.25 -7.65
C ARG A 217 -19.59 2.61 -6.73
N GLU A 218 -20.79 2.70 -7.27
CA GLU A 218 -21.99 2.99 -6.50
C GLU A 218 -22.38 1.84 -5.57
N ALA A 219 -22.25 0.58 -6.03
CA ALA A 219 -22.45 -0.60 -5.19
C ALA A 219 -21.47 -0.63 -4.00
N ARG A 220 -20.19 -0.39 -4.24
CA ARG A 220 -19.17 -0.31 -3.20
C ARG A 220 -19.41 0.84 -2.20
N LYS A 221 -19.86 2.00 -2.70
CA LYS A 221 -20.21 3.12 -1.83
C LYS A 221 -21.36 2.74 -0.87
N ARG A 222 -22.41 2.09 -1.37
CA ARG A 222 -23.53 1.60 -0.56
C ARG A 222 -23.08 0.55 0.46
N GLU A 223 -22.15 -0.33 0.09
CA GLU A 223 -21.58 -1.33 1.00
C GLU A 223 -20.81 -0.67 2.15
N ILE A 224 -19.95 0.29 1.84
CA ILE A 224 -19.20 1.06 2.85
C ILE A 224 -20.15 1.84 3.77
N GLU A 225 -21.16 2.51 3.22
CA GLU A 225 -22.16 3.23 4.00
C GLU A 225 -22.92 2.30 4.95
N ALA A 226 -23.30 1.11 4.47
CA ALA A 226 -23.96 0.10 5.29
C ALA A 226 -23.05 -0.44 6.41
N GLU A 227 -21.75 -0.63 6.13
CA GLU A 227 -20.77 -1.09 7.12
C GLU A 227 -20.53 -0.03 8.20
N ILE A 228 -20.42 1.25 7.80
CA ILE A 228 -20.30 2.37 8.73
C ILE A 228 -21.54 2.44 9.63
N GLU A 229 -22.75 2.32 9.06
CA GLU A 229 -23.99 2.33 9.82
C GLU A 229 -24.09 1.13 10.79
N ALA A 230 -23.70 -0.06 10.34
CA ALA A 230 -23.67 -1.24 11.18
C ALA A 230 -22.67 -1.12 12.35
N THR A 231 -21.51 -0.51 12.08
CA THR A 231 -20.48 -0.27 13.10
C THR A 231 -20.92 0.80 14.10
N SER A 232 -21.53 1.88 13.65
CA SER A 232 -22.15 2.91 14.52
C SER A 232 -23.23 2.30 15.43
N ARG A 233 -24.10 1.46 14.89
CA ARG A 233 -25.14 0.79 15.70
C ARG A 233 -24.55 -0.13 16.77
N ARG A 234 -23.42 -0.80 16.50
CA ARG A 234 -22.71 -1.63 17.48
C ARG A 234 -22.09 -0.81 18.59
N LEU A 235 -21.56 0.36 18.26
CA LEU A 235 -20.98 1.28 19.25
C LEU A 235 -22.06 1.94 20.12
N ASP A 236 -23.20 2.30 19.56
CA ASP A 236 -24.33 2.88 20.29
C ASP A 236 -25.12 1.84 21.09
N GLY A 237 -25.10 0.55 20.67
CA GLY A 237 -25.78 -0.55 21.33
C GLY A 237 -25.09 -1.14 22.56
N ASN A 238 -23.86 -0.72 22.88
CA ASN A 238 -23.09 -1.28 24.01
C ASN A 238 -23.33 -0.55 25.34
N SER A 239 -24.50 0.04 25.54
CA SER A 239 -24.91 0.73 26.76
C SER A 239 -26.10 0.07 27.47
N ALA A 240 -26.13 -1.26 27.57
CA ALA A 240 -26.90 -1.98 28.60
C ALA A 240 -26.45 -3.45 28.70
N PRO A 241 -26.07 -3.98 29.85
CA PRO A 241 -25.94 -5.41 30.00
C PRO A 241 -27.34 -6.02 30.10
N ASP A 242 -27.72 -6.78 29.08
CA ASP A 242 -28.91 -7.64 29.15
C ASP A 242 -28.60 -8.86 30.03
N GLU A 243 -29.15 -8.82 31.24
CA GLU A 243 -29.05 -9.85 32.28
C GLU A 243 -30.11 -10.94 32.04
N SER A 244 -30.20 -11.48 30.82
CA SER A 244 -31.05 -12.65 30.53
C SER A 244 -30.57 -13.43 29.32
N ALA A 245 -29.42 -14.07 29.42
CA ALA A 245 -29.09 -15.19 28.54
C ALA A 245 -29.36 -16.50 29.28
N PRO A 246 -30.12 -17.44 28.71
CA PRO A 246 -30.27 -18.80 29.28
C PRO A 246 -28.93 -19.54 29.10
N GLU A 247 -28.53 -20.26 30.15
CA GLU A 247 -27.33 -21.11 30.14
C GLU A 247 -27.42 -22.15 29.00
N PRO A 248 -26.34 -22.42 28.27
CA PRO A 248 -26.32 -23.47 27.27
C PRO A 248 -26.36 -24.86 27.96
N GLU A 249 -27.34 -25.68 27.58
CA GLU A 249 -27.37 -27.07 27.94
C GLU A 249 -26.16 -27.83 27.36
N PRO A 250 -25.64 -28.87 28.05
CA PRO A 250 -24.47 -29.60 27.59
C PRO A 250 -24.82 -30.47 26.37
N GLU A 251 -24.17 -30.19 25.25
CA GLU A 251 -24.23 -31.05 24.07
C GLU A 251 -23.61 -32.41 24.35
N SER A 252 -24.42 -33.44 24.13
CA SER A 252 -24.08 -34.85 24.18
C SER A 252 -23.13 -35.22 23.05
N GLU A 253 -22.10 -35.97 23.39
CA GLU A 253 -21.23 -36.71 22.48
C GLU A 253 -22.03 -37.52 21.47
N LEU A 254 -21.83 -37.30 20.18
CA LEU A 254 -22.16 -38.27 19.13
C LEU A 254 -21.27 -38.14 17.91
N GLU A 255 -20.35 -39.11 17.83
CA GLU A 255 -19.90 -39.80 16.62
C GLU A 255 -19.10 -39.02 15.52
N LEU A 256 -17.81 -39.22 15.63
CA LEU A 256 -16.86 -39.23 14.53
C LEU A 256 -17.21 -40.38 13.56
N GLU A 257 -17.73 -40.06 12.39
CA GLU A 257 -17.62 -40.93 11.23
C GLU A 257 -16.60 -40.38 10.22
N THR A 258 -15.51 -41.11 10.15
CA THR A 258 -14.50 -41.06 9.10
C THR A 258 -15.12 -41.49 7.77
N LYS A 259 -15.01 -40.65 6.74
CA LYS A 259 -15.05 -41.08 5.34
C LYS A 259 -13.83 -40.62 4.59
N ALA A 260 -12.92 -41.55 4.43
CA ALA A 260 -11.89 -41.53 3.39
C ALA A 260 -12.60 -41.66 2.03
N VAL A 261 -12.25 -40.83 1.11
CA VAL A 261 -12.44 -41.11 -0.32
C VAL A 261 -11.08 -40.90 -0.97
N GLU A 262 -10.55 -42.01 -1.38
CA GLU A 262 -9.46 -42.18 -2.33
C GLU A 262 -9.92 -41.69 -3.71
N ASP A 263 -8.95 -41.06 -4.40
CA ASP A 263 -8.49 -41.53 -5.72
C ASP A 263 -8.85 -40.73 -6.95
N GLU A 264 -7.77 -40.66 -7.75
CA GLU A 264 -7.64 -40.50 -9.21
C GLU A 264 -7.79 -39.07 -9.75
N ALA A 265 -6.92 -38.60 -10.53
CA ALA A 265 -5.88 -39.04 -11.45
C ALA A 265 -5.45 -37.82 -12.27
N ASN A 266 -4.18 -37.65 -12.40
CA ASN A 266 -3.47 -37.40 -13.64
C ASN A 266 -4.22 -36.71 -14.79
N GLU A 267 -4.01 -35.42 -14.99
CA GLU A 267 -4.13 -34.81 -16.31
C GLU A 267 -2.90 -33.95 -16.62
N GLU A 268 -2.21 -34.38 -17.66
CA GLU A 268 -1.10 -33.71 -18.32
C GLU A 268 -1.46 -32.27 -18.68
N VAL A 269 -0.73 -31.32 -18.13
CA VAL A 269 -0.74 -29.95 -18.63
C VAL A 269 0.27 -29.86 -19.77
N SER A 270 -0.23 -29.90 -20.98
CA SER A 270 0.50 -29.53 -22.19
C SER A 270 0.80 -28.03 -22.16
N GLU A 271 2.09 -27.70 -22.27
CA GLU A 271 2.56 -26.32 -22.49
C GLU A 271 1.92 -25.76 -23.78
N PRO A 272 1.36 -24.54 -23.76
CA PRO A 272 1.03 -23.84 -24.99
C PRO A 272 2.27 -23.16 -25.56
N ALA A 273 2.46 -23.33 -26.86
CA ALA A 273 3.51 -22.79 -27.70
C ALA A 273 3.63 -21.24 -27.55
N GLU A 274 4.87 -20.80 -27.45
CA GLU A 274 5.27 -19.42 -27.70
C GLU A 274 5.00 -19.07 -29.17
N ASP A 275 3.93 -18.32 -29.43
CA ASP A 275 3.84 -17.45 -30.62
C ASP A 275 2.62 -16.53 -30.46
N ASP A 276 2.84 -15.23 -30.78
CA ASP A 276 1.91 -14.10 -30.83
C ASP A 276 1.81 -13.21 -29.57
N LEU A 277 2.96 -12.59 -29.24
CA LEU A 277 2.91 -11.28 -28.60
C LEU A 277 2.87 -10.19 -29.70
N PRO A 278 1.87 -9.31 -29.73
CA PRO A 278 1.91 -8.15 -30.61
C PRO A 278 3.06 -7.24 -30.20
N SER A 279 3.90 -6.91 -31.17
CA SER A 279 5.00 -5.95 -31.05
C SER A 279 4.51 -4.66 -30.40
N ALA A 280 5.21 -4.23 -29.37
CA ALA A 280 5.00 -2.92 -28.77
C ALA A 280 5.05 -1.83 -29.86
N PRO A 281 4.16 -0.84 -29.81
CA PRO A 281 4.22 0.26 -30.78
C PRO A 281 5.54 1.01 -30.64
N ASP A 282 6.16 1.26 -31.78
CA ASP A 282 7.41 1.98 -31.97
C ASP A 282 7.32 3.38 -31.32
N LEU A 283 7.99 3.60 -30.21
CA LEU A 283 7.97 4.83 -29.45
C LEU A 283 8.88 5.92 -30.04
N ASP A 284 9.67 5.60 -31.07
CA ASP A 284 10.62 6.52 -31.72
C ASP A 284 9.99 7.49 -32.74
N ALA A 285 8.70 7.35 -33.03
CA ALA A 285 8.02 8.21 -34.02
C ALA A 285 7.49 9.54 -33.46
N LEU A 286 7.73 9.87 -32.19
CA LEU A 286 7.17 11.07 -31.53
C LEU A 286 8.21 12.14 -31.17
N SER A 287 9.41 12.11 -31.75
CA SER A 287 10.43 13.13 -31.48
C SER A 287 10.56 14.23 -32.53
N GLU A 288 9.69 14.29 -33.53
CA GLU A 288 9.68 15.38 -34.51
C GLU A 288 8.25 15.94 -34.71
N GLU A 289 7.91 16.93 -33.88
CA GLU A 289 7.16 18.15 -34.27
C GLU A 289 7.12 19.13 -33.09
#